data_300d62548ac7cc088d26ce294fce2fbf
#
_entry.id   300d62548ac7cc088d26ce294fce2fbf
#
_cell.length_a   1.000
_cell.length_b   1.000
_cell.length_c   1.000
_cell.angle_alpha   90.00
_cell.angle_beta   90.00
_cell.angle_gamma   90.00
#
_symmetry.space_group_name_H-M   'P 1'
#
loop_
_entity.id
_entity.type
_entity.pdbx_description
1 polymer ?
#
loop_
_entity_poly.entity_id
_entity_poly.type
_entity_poly.pdbx_seq_one_letter_code
_entity_poly.pdbx_strand_id
1 'polypeptide(L)'
;MRVAAGAVSMAVAAAAFAPPVAAAGPSSPGVVNYAVLGKGSVGNIVGGPMRAESMFTEPFQAYWVDDPVCNNWADIGLPEVYDDPDLASFAGATTQTSPTDQTHLVKQAVGVFATGAAADRAFRRVVDRTVGCSGQTTAIHLDDGTTQVWSFVGGPPSATEETWTKQEVGTDRRCFTQTRLLDNVLLQAKVCQPGNGGPALNVLVGAMENALGQ
;
A
#
# COMPACT_ATOMS: atom_id res chain seq x y z
N MET A 1 60.94 36.41 40.60
CA MET A 1 60.71 35.38 39.58
C MET A 1 59.66 34.40 40.11
N ARG A 2 58.43 34.40 39.57
CA ARG A 2 57.39 33.41 39.90
C ARG A 2 57.11 32.59 38.63
N VAL A 3 57.35 31.28 38.70
CA VAL A 3 57.10 30.33 37.63
C VAL A 3 55.67 29.84 37.82
N ALA A 4 54.79 30.05 36.84
CA ALA A 4 53.45 29.51 36.79
C ALA A 4 53.46 28.15 36.02
N ALA A 5 53.10 27.07 36.71
CA ALA A 5 52.92 25.77 36.08
C ALA A 5 51.48 25.67 35.50
N GLY A 6 51.37 25.54 34.18
CA GLY A 6 50.13 25.32 33.49
C GLY A 6 49.81 23.81 33.42
N ALA A 7 48.65 23.41 33.95
CA ALA A 7 48.13 22.06 33.81
C ALA A 7 47.38 21.91 32.47
N VAL A 8 47.81 20.99 31.62
CA VAL A 8 47.13 20.62 30.38
C VAL A 8 46.16 19.46 30.69
N SER A 9 44.86 19.71 30.63
CA SER A 9 43.81 18.66 30.73
C SER A 9 43.58 18.04 29.37
N MET A 10 43.91 16.78 29.18
CA MET A 10 43.51 16.01 28.00
C MET A 10 42.08 15.48 28.19
N ALA A 11 41.14 15.96 27.38
CA ALA A 11 39.81 15.39 27.27
C ALA A 11 39.86 14.17 26.33
N VAL A 12 39.59 12.99 26.86
CA VAL A 12 39.40 11.76 26.07
C VAL A 12 37.98 11.72 25.59
N ALA A 13 37.72 11.92 24.30
CA ALA A 13 36.44 11.74 23.69
C ALA A 13 36.16 10.23 23.48
N ALA A 14 35.25 9.66 24.25
CA ALA A 14 34.76 8.31 24.04
C ALA A 14 33.77 8.32 22.84
N ALA A 15 34.17 7.80 21.68
CA ALA A 15 33.32 7.52 20.56
C ALA A 15 32.39 6.33 20.88
N ALA A 16 31.11 6.58 21.13
CA ALA A 16 30.11 5.52 21.25
C ALA A 16 29.86 4.91 19.87
N PHE A 17 30.35 3.69 19.63
CA PHE A 17 29.96 2.89 18.48
C PHE A 17 28.51 2.41 18.67
N ALA A 18 27.55 2.97 17.92
CA ALA A 18 26.24 2.38 17.80
C ALA A 18 26.38 1.03 17.08
N PRO A 19 25.75 -0.05 17.58
CA PRO A 19 25.78 -1.33 16.87
C PRO A 19 25.09 -1.15 15.52
N PRO A 20 25.58 -1.82 14.43
CA PRO A 20 24.89 -1.80 13.15
C PRO A 20 23.48 -2.39 13.32
N VAL A 21 22.48 -1.64 12.89
CA VAL A 21 21.10 -2.16 12.77
C VAL A 21 21.18 -3.25 11.69
N ALA A 22 20.91 -4.50 12.06
CA ALA A 22 20.85 -5.59 11.10
C ALA A 22 19.72 -5.26 10.11
N ALA A 23 20.04 -5.18 8.82
CA ALA A 23 19.00 -5.08 7.80
C ALA A 23 18.13 -6.34 7.89
N ALA A 24 16.80 -6.16 7.93
CA ALA A 24 15.89 -7.29 7.86
C ALA A 24 16.15 -8.05 6.56
N GLY A 25 16.26 -9.37 6.65
CA GLY A 25 16.42 -10.20 5.45
C GLY A 25 15.13 -10.26 4.63
N PRO A 26 15.20 -10.77 3.39
CA PRO A 26 14.03 -10.84 2.53
C PRO A 26 12.90 -11.67 3.15
N SER A 27 11.66 -11.20 3.00
CA SER A 27 10.48 -11.89 3.51
C SER A 27 10.26 -13.23 2.83
N SER A 28 9.84 -14.23 3.60
CA SER A 28 9.49 -15.55 3.05
C SER A 28 8.11 -15.55 2.40
N PRO A 29 7.84 -16.42 1.39
CA PRO A 29 6.53 -16.47 0.72
C PRO A 29 5.34 -16.64 1.66
N GLY A 30 5.47 -17.38 2.75
CA GLY A 30 4.39 -17.64 3.70
C GLY A 30 3.87 -16.43 4.47
N VAL A 31 4.63 -15.32 4.48
CA VAL A 31 4.28 -14.11 5.23
C VAL A 31 2.99 -13.45 4.71
N VAL A 32 2.62 -13.62 3.45
CA VAL A 32 1.38 -13.06 2.87
C VAL A 32 0.13 -13.45 3.65
N ASN A 33 0.12 -14.66 4.25
CA ASN A 33 -1.03 -15.17 5.00
C ASN A 33 -1.29 -14.40 6.31
N TYR A 34 -0.30 -13.67 6.81
CA TYR A 34 -0.41 -12.88 8.04
C TYR A 34 -0.55 -11.40 7.75
N ALA A 35 -0.05 -10.94 6.61
CA ALA A 35 -0.03 -9.53 6.24
C ALA A 35 -1.41 -8.99 5.83
N VAL A 36 -2.32 -9.87 5.38
CA VAL A 36 -3.70 -9.50 5.05
C VAL A 36 -4.57 -9.63 6.29
N LEU A 37 -5.13 -8.52 6.73
CA LEU A 37 -5.93 -8.45 7.96
C LEU A 37 -7.36 -8.92 7.70
N GLY A 38 -7.90 -9.73 8.62
CA GLY A 38 -9.29 -10.18 8.55
C GLY A 38 -10.29 -9.05 8.89
N LYS A 39 -11.54 -9.25 8.49
CA LYS A 39 -12.64 -8.27 8.60
C LYS A 39 -12.86 -7.68 9.99
N GLY A 40 -12.55 -8.42 11.06
CA GLY A 40 -12.68 -7.93 12.43
C GLY A 40 -11.69 -6.80 12.72
N SER A 41 -10.41 -6.97 12.35
CA SER A 41 -9.36 -5.95 12.48
C SER A 41 -9.66 -4.75 11.57
N VAL A 42 -10.04 -5.02 10.32
CA VAL A 42 -10.43 -3.98 9.36
C VAL A 42 -11.58 -3.15 9.88
N GLY A 43 -12.63 -3.77 10.43
CA GLY A 43 -13.78 -3.08 11.00
C GLY A 43 -13.41 -2.14 12.15
N ASN A 44 -12.48 -2.54 13.01
CA ASN A 44 -11.96 -1.69 14.09
C ASN A 44 -11.19 -0.47 13.53
N ILE A 45 -10.45 -0.65 12.43
CA ILE A 45 -9.65 0.42 11.80
C ILE A 45 -10.55 1.46 11.13
N VAL A 46 -11.57 1.03 10.38
CA VAL A 46 -12.47 1.95 9.66
C VAL A 46 -13.62 2.47 10.51
N GLY A 47 -13.76 1.97 11.76
CA GLY A 47 -14.78 2.43 12.70
C GLY A 47 -16.21 1.96 12.37
N GLY A 48 -16.34 0.83 11.64
CA GLY A 48 -17.64 0.29 11.25
C GLY A 48 -17.64 -1.24 11.07
N PRO A 49 -18.81 -1.88 11.18
CA PRO A 49 -18.91 -3.31 11.04
C PRO A 49 -18.64 -3.75 9.60
N MET A 50 -17.68 -4.65 9.41
CA MET A 50 -17.41 -5.32 8.14
C MET A 50 -18.03 -6.73 8.18
N ARG A 51 -19.04 -6.97 7.35
CA ARG A 51 -19.82 -8.22 7.38
C ARG A 51 -19.52 -9.15 6.22
N ALA A 52 -19.05 -8.61 5.09
CA ALA A 52 -18.65 -9.39 3.93
C ALA A 52 -17.12 -9.36 3.78
N GLU A 53 -16.56 -10.49 3.41
CA GLU A 53 -15.13 -10.66 3.16
C GLU A 53 -14.93 -11.70 2.05
N SER A 54 -14.05 -11.39 1.12
CA SER A 54 -13.56 -12.33 0.10
C SER A 54 -12.04 -12.32 0.12
N MET A 55 -11.46 -13.53 0.15
CA MET A 55 -10.01 -13.73 0.15
C MET A 55 -9.58 -14.20 -1.24
N PHE A 56 -8.37 -13.80 -1.65
CA PHE A 56 -7.78 -14.11 -2.94
C PHE A 56 -6.35 -14.63 -2.75
N THR A 57 -5.97 -15.65 -3.49
CA THR A 57 -4.61 -16.20 -3.54
C THR A 57 -3.90 -15.89 -4.85
N GLU A 58 -4.58 -15.19 -5.75
CA GLU A 58 -4.10 -14.74 -7.05
C GLU A 58 -4.49 -13.28 -7.27
N PRO A 59 -3.74 -12.51 -8.08
CA PRO A 59 -4.13 -11.17 -8.50
C PRO A 59 -5.54 -11.17 -9.12
N PHE A 60 -6.30 -10.15 -8.84
CA PHE A 60 -7.71 -10.10 -9.22
C PHE A 60 -8.04 -8.84 -10.02
N GLN A 61 -8.82 -9.01 -11.08
CA GLN A 61 -9.36 -7.93 -11.89
C GLN A 61 -10.85 -8.18 -12.11
N ALA A 62 -11.65 -7.16 -11.86
CA ALA A 62 -13.09 -7.21 -12.04
C ALA A 62 -13.63 -5.95 -12.74
N TYR A 63 -12.83 -5.35 -13.67
CA TYR A 63 -13.19 -4.12 -14.36
C TYR A 63 -12.25 -3.84 -15.54
N TRP A 64 -12.63 -2.86 -16.37
CA TRP A 64 -11.76 -2.19 -17.33
C TRP A 64 -11.99 -0.67 -17.29
N VAL A 65 -11.04 0.11 -17.80
CA VAL A 65 -11.04 1.58 -17.75
C VAL A 65 -10.96 2.14 -19.16
N ASP A 66 -11.69 3.24 -19.42
CA ASP A 66 -11.64 3.90 -20.73
C ASP A 66 -10.26 4.49 -21.01
N ASP A 67 -9.61 5.08 -20.00
CA ASP A 67 -8.26 5.57 -20.12
C ASP A 67 -7.24 4.57 -19.53
N PRO A 68 -6.50 3.83 -20.37
CA PRO A 68 -5.57 2.81 -19.91
C PRO A 68 -4.45 3.34 -19.02
N VAL A 69 -4.13 4.64 -19.06
CA VAL A 69 -3.11 5.24 -18.18
C VAL A 69 -3.51 5.17 -16.71
N CYS A 70 -4.83 5.16 -16.42
CA CYS A 70 -5.36 5.07 -15.07
C CYS A 70 -5.65 3.63 -14.59
N ASN A 71 -5.39 2.61 -15.40
CA ASN A 71 -5.74 1.23 -15.06
C ASN A 71 -5.18 0.81 -13.70
N ASN A 72 -3.87 1.00 -13.46
CA ASN A 72 -3.20 0.60 -12.23
C ASN A 72 -3.57 1.45 -11.00
N TRP A 73 -4.35 2.52 -11.19
CA TRP A 73 -4.90 3.37 -10.14
C TRP A 73 -6.40 3.15 -9.91
N ALA A 74 -7.07 2.51 -10.84
CA ALA A 74 -8.49 2.20 -10.71
C ALA A 74 -8.76 1.23 -9.55
N ASP A 75 -7.86 0.26 -9.34
CA ASP A 75 -7.91 -0.66 -8.20
C ASP A 75 -6.50 -1.12 -7.78
N ILE A 76 -6.44 -2.02 -6.80
CA ILE A 76 -5.21 -2.66 -6.29
C ILE A 76 -5.29 -4.18 -6.49
N GLY A 77 -4.14 -4.85 -6.35
CA GLY A 77 -4.06 -6.31 -6.50
C GLY A 77 -4.22 -6.80 -7.94
N LEU A 78 -3.89 -5.96 -8.91
CA LEU A 78 -4.14 -6.21 -10.33
C LEU A 78 -3.09 -7.13 -10.96
N PRO A 79 -3.50 -7.99 -11.93
CA PRO A 79 -2.57 -8.79 -12.71
C PRO A 79 -1.46 -7.95 -13.35
N GLU A 80 -1.76 -6.78 -13.93
CA GLU A 80 -0.77 -5.91 -14.56
C GLU A 80 0.34 -5.46 -13.60
N VAL A 81 0.07 -5.46 -12.29
CA VAL A 81 1.06 -5.11 -11.26
C VAL A 81 1.80 -6.35 -10.77
N TYR A 82 1.08 -7.43 -10.50
CA TYR A 82 1.61 -8.61 -9.82
C TYR A 82 1.95 -9.79 -10.73
N ASP A 83 1.48 -9.82 -11.99
CA ASP A 83 1.82 -10.89 -12.94
C ASP A 83 3.29 -10.76 -13.38
N ASP A 84 4.15 -11.40 -12.61
CA ASP A 84 5.61 -11.39 -12.77
C ASP A 84 6.11 -12.83 -12.51
N PRO A 85 6.99 -13.37 -13.35
CA PRO A 85 7.51 -14.74 -13.19
C PRO A 85 8.23 -14.95 -11.86
N ASP A 86 8.67 -13.86 -11.23
CA ASP A 86 9.34 -13.90 -9.94
C ASP A 86 8.36 -13.68 -8.74
N LEU A 87 7.04 -13.62 -8.97
CA LEU A 87 6.05 -13.62 -7.89
C LEU A 87 6.05 -14.98 -7.19
N ALA A 88 6.52 -15.02 -5.95
CA ALA A 88 6.62 -16.24 -5.17
C ALA A 88 5.32 -16.59 -4.42
N SER A 89 4.56 -15.56 -3.98
CA SER A 89 3.25 -15.74 -3.36
C SER A 89 2.44 -14.45 -3.39
N PHE A 90 1.13 -14.59 -3.35
CA PHE A 90 0.17 -13.49 -3.29
C PHE A 90 -0.94 -13.82 -2.30
N ALA A 91 -1.40 -12.79 -1.57
CA ALA A 91 -2.66 -12.81 -0.85
C ALA A 91 -3.35 -11.45 -0.98
N GLY A 92 -4.66 -11.49 -1.07
CA GLY A 92 -5.49 -10.29 -1.08
C GLY A 92 -6.81 -10.51 -0.36
N ALA A 93 -7.44 -9.43 0.05
CA ALA A 93 -8.78 -9.44 0.61
C ALA A 93 -9.59 -8.24 0.13
N THR A 94 -10.89 -8.47 -0.03
CA THR A 94 -11.90 -7.42 -0.13
C THR A 94 -12.84 -7.55 1.05
N THR A 95 -13.00 -6.47 1.81
CA THR A 95 -13.86 -6.41 2.99
C THR A 95 -14.82 -5.24 2.82
N GLN A 96 -16.10 -5.44 3.12
CA GLN A 96 -17.12 -4.39 2.94
C GLN A 96 -18.22 -4.47 4.00
N THR A 97 -18.99 -3.39 4.15
CA THR A 97 -20.08 -3.26 5.13
C THR A 97 -21.06 -4.43 5.02
N SER A 98 -21.50 -4.77 3.80
CA SER A 98 -22.27 -5.97 3.48
C SER A 98 -22.08 -6.35 2.01
N PRO A 99 -22.56 -7.49 1.54
CA PRO A 99 -22.46 -7.87 0.13
C PRO A 99 -23.08 -6.86 -0.85
N THR A 100 -24.07 -6.09 -0.40
CA THR A 100 -24.78 -5.11 -1.21
C THR A 100 -24.56 -3.66 -0.80
N ASP A 101 -23.78 -3.43 0.27
CA ASP A 101 -23.46 -2.10 0.79
C ASP A 101 -21.94 -1.92 0.83
N GLN A 102 -21.45 -1.08 -0.06
CA GLN A 102 -20.06 -0.71 -0.21
C GLN A 102 -19.76 0.68 0.38
N THR A 103 -20.57 1.16 1.33
CA THR A 103 -20.31 2.44 2.02
C THR A 103 -18.91 2.47 2.59
N HIS A 104 -18.48 1.36 3.22
CA HIS A 104 -17.07 1.09 3.52
C HIS A 104 -16.63 -0.12 2.70
N LEU A 105 -15.62 0.07 1.88
CA LEU A 105 -14.95 -0.99 1.14
C LEU A 105 -13.45 -0.86 1.41
N VAL A 106 -12.86 -1.95 1.85
CA VAL A 106 -11.41 -2.05 2.07
C VAL A 106 -10.87 -3.18 1.21
N LYS A 107 -9.80 -2.91 0.47
CA LYS A 107 -9.04 -3.93 -0.24
C LYS A 107 -7.61 -3.95 0.26
N GLN A 108 -7.02 -5.12 0.28
CA GLN A 108 -5.64 -5.38 0.66
C GLN A 108 -5.03 -6.32 -0.36
N ALA A 109 -3.78 -6.10 -0.72
CA ALA A 109 -3.03 -7.01 -1.59
C ALA A 109 -1.55 -7.01 -1.15
N VAL A 110 -0.97 -8.19 -1.06
CA VAL A 110 0.43 -8.40 -0.70
C VAL A 110 1.02 -9.43 -1.65
N GLY A 111 2.10 -9.05 -2.33
CA GLY A 111 2.91 -9.96 -3.13
C GLY A 111 4.32 -10.07 -2.57
N VAL A 112 4.81 -11.28 -2.38
CA VAL A 112 6.22 -11.57 -2.09
C VAL A 112 6.89 -12.05 -3.36
N PHE A 113 7.97 -11.40 -3.75
CA PHE A 113 8.75 -11.73 -4.93
C PHE A 113 10.02 -12.47 -4.56
N ALA A 114 10.61 -13.17 -5.50
CA ALA A 114 11.86 -13.90 -5.28
C ALA A 114 13.03 -12.97 -4.90
N THR A 115 13.00 -11.72 -5.36
CA THR A 115 14.03 -10.70 -5.09
C THR A 115 13.44 -9.32 -4.92
N GLY A 116 14.16 -8.42 -4.21
CA GLY A 116 13.79 -7.00 -4.12
C GLY A 116 13.74 -6.31 -5.49
N ALA A 117 14.60 -6.70 -6.44
CA ALA A 117 14.56 -6.16 -7.79
C ALA A 117 13.27 -6.54 -8.55
N ALA A 118 12.70 -7.71 -8.29
CA ALA A 118 11.43 -8.12 -8.87
C ALA A 118 10.26 -7.33 -8.24
N ALA A 119 10.29 -7.11 -6.93
CA ALA A 119 9.31 -6.26 -6.24
C ALA A 119 9.40 -4.79 -6.72
N ASP A 120 10.61 -4.26 -6.95
CA ASP A 120 10.80 -2.91 -7.51
C ASP A 120 10.19 -2.81 -8.92
N ARG A 121 10.35 -3.82 -9.78
CA ARG A 121 9.67 -3.84 -11.09
C ARG A 121 8.14 -3.77 -10.96
N ALA A 122 7.58 -4.51 -9.99
CA ALA A 122 6.14 -4.45 -9.72
C ALA A 122 5.71 -3.07 -9.20
N PHE A 123 6.48 -2.47 -8.30
CA PHE A 123 6.24 -1.11 -7.81
C PHE A 123 6.29 -0.09 -8.96
N ARG A 124 7.27 -0.19 -9.87
CA ARG A 124 7.36 0.70 -11.04
C ARG A 124 6.16 0.60 -11.95
N ARG A 125 5.54 -0.57 -12.12
CA ARG A 125 4.29 -0.71 -12.89
C ARG A 125 3.15 0.14 -12.32
N VAL A 126 3.18 0.45 -11.02
CA VAL A 126 2.23 1.40 -10.40
C VAL A 126 2.67 2.84 -10.64
N VAL A 127 3.93 3.18 -10.34
CA VAL A 127 4.40 4.57 -10.30
C VAL A 127 4.68 5.18 -11.68
N ASP A 128 5.10 4.40 -12.65
CA ASP A 128 5.40 4.91 -14.02
C ASP A 128 4.15 5.43 -14.74
N ARG A 129 2.96 5.04 -14.30
CA ARG A 129 1.67 5.55 -14.82
C ARG A 129 1.09 6.70 -14.00
N THR A 130 1.67 7.00 -12.85
CA THR A 130 1.24 8.05 -11.92
C THR A 130 1.11 9.41 -12.59
N VAL A 131 2.12 9.80 -13.35
CA VAL A 131 2.21 11.13 -13.98
C VAL A 131 1.09 11.34 -15.01
N GLY A 132 0.63 10.30 -15.67
CA GLY A 132 -0.42 10.40 -16.68
C GLY A 132 -1.84 10.36 -16.10
N CYS A 133 -2.08 9.67 -14.98
CA CYS A 133 -3.42 9.51 -14.40
C CYS A 133 -3.80 10.64 -13.44
N SER A 134 -2.85 11.25 -12.75
CA SER A 134 -3.16 12.34 -11.80
C SER A 134 -3.80 13.53 -12.53
N GLY A 135 -4.97 13.96 -12.06
CA GLY A 135 -5.79 15.00 -12.67
C GLY A 135 -6.78 14.51 -13.74
N GLN A 136 -6.74 13.21 -14.10
CA GLN A 136 -7.67 12.62 -15.07
C GLN A 136 -9.03 12.29 -14.44
N THR A 137 -10.04 12.23 -15.30
CA THR A 137 -11.37 11.70 -14.98
C THR A 137 -11.72 10.66 -16.04
N THR A 138 -12.03 9.44 -15.62
CA THR A 138 -12.30 8.32 -16.54
C THR A 138 -13.39 7.41 -16.01
N ALA A 139 -14.02 6.66 -16.91
CA ALA A 139 -15.00 5.65 -16.55
C ALA A 139 -14.30 4.32 -16.19
N ILE A 140 -14.83 3.68 -15.15
CA ILE A 140 -14.50 2.32 -14.75
C ILE A 140 -15.76 1.48 -15.00
N HIS A 141 -15.61 0.42 -15.77
CA HIS A 141 -16.69 -0.51 -16.12
C HIS A 141 -16.50 -1.79 -15.31
N LEU A 142 -17.48 -2.14 -14.50
CA LEU A 142 -17.46 -3.32 -13.65
C LEU A 142 -18.05 -4.53 -14.37
N ASP A 143 -17.72 -5.73 -13.94
CA ASP A 143 -18.19 -7.00 -14.53
C ASP A 143 -19.70 -7.17 -14.47
N ASP A 144 -20.37 -6.50 -13.54
CA ASP A 144 -21.85 -6.49 -13.42
C ASP A 144 -22.54 -5.56 -14.42
N GLY A 145 -21.78 -4.93 -15.32
CA GLY A 145 -22.26 -3.97 -16.31
C GLY A 145 -22.42 -2.54 -15.77
N THR A 146 -22.10 -2.29 -14.51
CA THR A 146 -22.16 -0.96 -13.93
C THR A 146 -20.98 -0.12 -14.42
N THR A 147 -21.22 1.14 -14.73
CA THR A 147 -20.19 2.13 -15.07
C THR A 147 -20.14 3.20 -13.99
N GLN A 148 -18.94 3.47 -13.49
CA GLN A 148 -18.66 4.50 -12.50
C GLN A 148 -17.63 5.48 -13.06
N VAL A 149 -17.86 6.78 -12.90
CA VAL A 149 -16.92 7.82 -13.35
C VAL A 149 -16.13 8.32 -12.15
N TRP A 150 -14.81 8.29 -12.25
CA TRP A 150 -13.90 8.64 -11.17
C TRP A 150 -12.88 9.69 -11.59
N SER A 151 -12.62 10.66 -10.72
CA SER A 151 -11.49 11.57 -10.83
C SER A 151 -10.34 11.09 -9.94
N PHE A 152 -9.11 11.23 -10.42
CA PHE A 152 -7.90 10.71 -9.78
C PHE A 152 -6.95 11.84 -9.39
N VAL A 153 -6.40 11.77 -8.19
CA VAL A 153 -5.40 12.71 -7.69
C VAL A 153 -4.31 11.94 -6.94
N GLY A 154 -3.07 12.06 -7.37
CA GLY A 154 -1.91 11.48 -6.70
C GLY A 154 -0.80 12.50 -6.54
N GLY A 155 0.04 12.29 -5.55
CA GLY A 155 1.27 13.02 -5.32
C GLY A 155 2.44 12.46 -6.14
N PRO A 156 3.62 13.11 -6.07
CA PRO A 156 4.83 12.52 -6.61
C PRO A 156 5.22 11.28 -5.80
N PRO A 157 5.53 10.14 -6.46
CA PRO A 157 5.95 8.93 -5.76
C PRO A 157 7.30 9.14 -5.08
N SER A 158 7.51 8.46 -3.96
CA SER A 158 8.84 8.26 -3.39
C SER A 158 9.52 7.04 -4.01
N ALA A 159 10.73 6.70 -3.52
CA ALA A 159 11.41 5.49 -3.97
C ALA A 159 10.69 4.19 -3.58
N THR A 160 9.86 4.23 -2.53
CA THR A 160 9.22 3.04 -1.94
C THR A 160 7.75 3.23 -1.60
N GLU A 161 7.16 4.37 -1.94
CA GLU A 161 5.78 4.67 -1.61
C GLU A 161 5.11 5.48 -2.72
N GLU A 162 3.86 5.12 -3.01
CA GLU A 162 2.94 5.87 -3.84
C GLU A 162 1.59 5.96 -3.15
N THR A 163 0.99 7.14 -3.17
CA THR A 163 -0.35 7.38 -2.63
C THR A 163 -1.21 8.14 -3.62
N TRP A 164 -2.44 7.70 -3.77
CA TRP A 164 -3.42 8.42 -4.59
C TRP A 164 -4.82 8.31 -4.01
N THR A 165 -5.67 9.20 -4.44
CA THR A 165 -7.10 9.16 -4.14
C THR A 165 -7.88 9.14 -5.43
N LYS A 166 -9.04 8.50 -5.41
CA LYS A 166 -10.07 8.67 -6.43
C LYS A 166 -11.39 9.06 -5.79
N GLN A 167 -12.12 9.94 -6.44
CA GLN A 167 -13.45 10.38 -6.03
C GLN A 167 -14.45 10.07 -7.13
N GLU A 168 -15.56 9.43 -6.77
CA GLU A 168 -16.65 9.16 -7.69
C GLU A 168 -17.40 10.46 -8.02
N VAL A 169 -17.52 10.76 -9.31
CA VAL A 169 -18.11 12.00 -9.78
C VAL A 169 -19.59 12.06 -9.41
N GLY A 170 -19.99 13.18 -8.81
CA GLY A 170 -21.38 13.40 -8.38
C GLY A 170 -21.76 12.80 -7.02
N THR A 171 -20.79 12.18 -6.31
CA THR A 171 -20.99 11.64 -4.97
C THR A 171 -19.93 12.14 -3.99
N ASP A 172 -20.06 11.81 -2.71
CA ASP A 172 -19.04 12.05 -1.68
C ASP A 172 -18.13 10.84 -1.45
N ARG A 173 -18.32 9.77 -2.22
CA ARG A 173 -17.55 8.53 -2.11
C ARG A 173 -16.13 8.74 -2.59
N ARG A 174 -15.18 8.41 -1.73
CA ARG A 174 -13.74 8.52 -2.01
C ARG A 174 -13.03 7.23 -1.67
N CYS A 175 -12.01 6.91 -2.45
CA CYS A 175 -11.08 5.82 -2.16
C CYS A 175 -9.68 6.41 -1.98
N PHE A 176 -9.03 6.04 -0.90
CA PHE A 176 -7.65 6.38 -0.57
C PHE A 176 -6.82 5.14 -0.74
N THR A 177 -5.72 5.24 -1.45
CA THR A 177 -4.88 4.09 -1.80
C THR A 177 -3.42 4.39 -1.49
N GLN A 178 -2.71 3.37 -1.02
CA GLN A 178 -1.28 3.42 -0.77
C GLN A 178 -0.63 2.13 -1.27
N THR A 179 0.50 2.28 -1.94
CA THR A 179 1.40 1.20 -2.33
C THR A 179 2.73 1.38 -1.61
N ARG A 180 3.27 0.29 -1.05
CA ARG A 180 4.57 0.26 -0.35
C ARG A 180 5.44 -0.84 -0.92
N LEU A 181 6.71 -0.49 -1.20
CA LEU A 181 7.78 -1.42 -1.51
C LEU A 181 8.62 -1.66 -0.27
N LEU A 182 8.68 -2.89 0.21
CA LEU A 182 9.38 -3.31 1.42
C LEU A 182 10.32 -4.48 1.06
N ASP A 183 11.55 -4.18 0.67
CA ASP A 183 12.52 -5.14 0.14
C ASP A 183 11.90 -5.97 -1.01
N ASN A 184 11.64 -7.26 -0.79
CA ASN A 184 11.03 -8.16 -1.79
C ASN A 184 9.50 -8.26 -1.70
N VAL A 185 8.84 -7.35 -0.97
CA VAL A 185 7.38 -7.32 -0.81
C VAL A 185 6.80 -6.07 -1.44
N LEU A 186 5.73 -6.24 -2.22
CA LEU A 186 4.85 -5.17 -2.64
C LEU A 186 3.52 -5.27 -1.88
N LEU A 187 3.20 -4.24 -1.11
CA LEU A 187 1.98 -4.12 -0.34
C LEU A 187 1.11 -3.01 -0.93
N GLN A 188 -0.16 -3.30 -1.10
CA GLN A 188 -1.17 -2.31 -1.49
C GLN A 188 -2.37 -2.35 -0.55
N ALA A 189 -2.87 -1.19 -0.17
CA ALA A 189 -4.09 -1.04 0.62
C ALA A 189 -4.98 0.05 0.02
N LYS A 190 -6.29 -0.16 0.08
CA LYS A 190 -7.31 0.79 -0.37
C LYS A 190 -8.45 0.86 0.64
N VAL A 191 -8.82 2.07 1.04
CA VAL A 191 -9.99 2.37 1.89
C VAL A 191 -10.92 3.28 1.12
N CYS A 192 -12.13 2.82 0.83
CA CYS A 192 -13.20 3.62 0.25
C CYS A 192 -14.27 3.88 1.31
N GLN A 193 -14.60 5.15 1.53
CA GLN A 193 -15.64 5.56 2.48
C GLN A 193 -16.08 7.01 2.19
N PRO A 194 -17.22 7.48 2.72
CA PRO A 194 -17.54 8.90 2.75
C PRO A 194 -16.51 9.69 3.57
N GLY A 195 -16.19 10.90 3.12
CA GLY A 195 -15.26 11.78 3.81
C GLY A 195 -13.80 11.39 3.67
N ASN A 196 -13.02 11.52 4.74
CA ASN A 196 -11.57 11.29 4.72
C ASN A 196 -11.18 9.90 5.25
N GLY A 197 -10.85 8.98 4.38
CA GLY A 197 -10.34 7.64 4.71
C GLY A 197 -8.83 7.55 4.92
N GLY A 198 -8.08 8.64 4.68
CA GLY A 198 -6.62 8.64 4.80
C GLY A 198 -6.09 8.18 6.17
N PRO A 199 -6.63 8.65 7.31
CA PRO A 199 -6.20 8.15 8.62
C PRO A 199 -6.40 6.64 8.79
N ALA A 200 -7.53 6.10 8.34
CA ALA A 200 -7.79 4.66 8.39
C ALA A 200 -6.83 3.88 7.48
N LEU A 201 -6.53 4.40 6.27
CA LEU A 201 -5.56 3.81 5.37
C LEU A 201 -4.17 3.72 6.02
N ASN A 202 -3.69 4.79 6.65
CA ASN A 202 -2.39 4.79 7.32
C ASN A 202 -2.30 3.75 8.44
N VAL A 203 -3.37 3.61 9.25
CA VAL A 203 -3.43 2.58 10.30
C VAL A 203 -3.46 1.18 9.70
N LEU A 204 -4.21 0.98 8.61
CA LEU A 204 -4.28 -0.30 7.90
C LEU A 204 -2.91 -0.72 7.37
N VAL A 205 -2.24 0.18 6.63
CA VAL A 205 -0.90 -0.08 6.07
C VAL A 205 0.10 -0.39 7.17
N GLY A 206 0.16 0.42 8.25
CA GLY A 206 1.05 0.16 9.38
C GLY A 206 0.77 -1.19 10.07
N ALA A 207 -0.48 -1.61 10.16
CA ALA A 207 -0.83 -2.91 10.73
C ALA A 207 -0.42 -4.07 9.80
N MET A 208 -0.54 -3.90 8.48
CA MET A 208 -0.06 -4.87 7.49
C MET A 208 1.48 -4.97 7.50
N GLU A 209 2.20 -3.85 7.59
CA GLU A 209 3.67 -3.81 7.70
C GLU A 209 4.15 -4.51 8.98
N ASN A 210 3.52 -4.22 10.11
CA ASN A 210 3.85 -4.89 11.38
C ASN A 210 3.64 -6.41 11.31
N ALA A 211 2.62 -6.88 10.59
CA ALA A 211 2.37 -8.31 10.39
C ALA A 211 3.43 -8.97 9.48
N LEU A 212 4.10 -8.21 8.63
CA LEU A 212 5.26 -8.66 7.86
C LEU A 212 6.55 -8.75 8.71
N GLY A 213 6.54 -8.20 9.92
CA GLY A 213 7.72 -8.14 10.80
C GLY A 213 8.68 -7.00 10.43
N GLN A 214 8.19 -5.96 9.77
CA GLN A 214 8.94 -4.77 9.36
C GLN A 214 8.84 -3.66 10.40
#